data_eb0217fcb3fe322061562afab1f532bb
#
_entry.id   eb0217fcb3fe322061562afab1f532bb
#
_cell.length_a   1.000
_cell.length_b   1.000
_cell.length_c   1.000
_cell.angle_alpha   90.00
_cell.angle_beta   90.00
_cell.angle_gamma   90.00
#
_symmetry.space_group_name_H-M   'P 1'
#
loop_
_entity.id
_entity.type
_entity.pdbx_description
1 polymer ?
#
loop_
_entity_poly.entity_id
_entity_poly.type
_entity_poly.pdbx_seq_one_letter_code
_entity_poly.pdbx_strand_id
1 'polypeptide(L)'
;MTYLGRRDKRLAEIIRTIGPVERESWPDLFTALVSSIVSQQLSGKAADTIWRRVQERCGGEVTPRSLLAQDEAALRGCGLSARKVSYVRTIAREVASGALDLAELATLPDDAVCERLTALPGIGRWTAEMVLIFSLQRPDVVSFGDLAIHRGLRMVYRHRTIDRQRFERYRRRYAPYGSLASLYLWAVAGGACGLNDPAERTPKSRRP
;
A
#
# COMPACT_ATOMS: atom_id res chain seq x y z
N MET A 1 -20.15 6.82 -17.70
CA MET A 1 -18.74 7.27 -17.71
C MET A 1 -18.38 7.74 -16.30
N THR A 2 -17.30 7.19 -15.72
CA THR A 2 -16.88 7.53 -14.36
C THR A 2 -16.43 8.99 -14.25
N TYR A 3 -16.44 9.56 -13.04
CA TYR A 3 -15.95 10.91 -12.77
C TYR A 3 -14.53 11.11 -13.32
N LEU A 4 -13.63 10.19 -13.03
CA LEU A 4 -12.24 10.22 -13.51
C LEU A 4 -12.13 10.29 -15.05
N GLY A 5 -12.95 9.50 -15.75
CA GLY A 5 -12.96 9.50 -17.21
C GLY A 5 -13.46 10.80 -17.83
N ARG A 6 -14.30 11.57 -17.14
CA ARG A 6 -14.71 12.90 -17.58
C ARG A 6 -13.61 13.95 -17.38
N ARG A 7 -12.80 13.79 -16.34
CA ARG A 7 -11.72 14.72 -16.00
C ARG A 7 -10.42 14.48 -16.74
N ASP A 8 -10.19 13.24 -17.22
CA ASP A 8 -8.95 12.85 -17.88
C ASP A 8 -9.20 11.84 -18.99
N LYS A 9 -9.01 12.30 -20.25
CA LYS A 9 -9.26 11.48 -21.45
C LYS A 9 -8.37 10.24 -21.52
N ARG A 10 -7.09 10.35 -21.10
CA ARG A 10 -6.15 9.21 -21.11
C ARG A 10 -6.53 8.18 -20.06
N LEU A 11 -6.89 8.64 -18.87
CA LEU A 11 -7.37 7.73 -17.83
C LEU A 11 -8.73 7.10 -18.22
N ALA A 12 -9.58 7.83 -18.97
CA ALA A 12 -10.81 7.27 -19.53
C ALA A 12 -10.55 6.08 -20.49
N GLU A 13 -9.50 6.15 -21.29
CA GLU A 13 -9.08 5.03 -22.16
C GLU A 13 -8.62 3.84 -21.33
N ILE A 14 -7.81 4.06 -20.29
CA ILE A 14 -7.36 3.03 -19.36
C ILE A 14 -8.55 2.36 -18.67
N ILE A 15 -9.48 3.14 -18.13
CA ILE A 15 -10.69 2.64 -17.46
C ILE A 15 -11.53 1.77 -18.41
N ARG A 16 -11.67 2.16 -19.67
CA ARG A 16 -12.40 1.36 -20.66
C ARG A 16 -11.68 0.07 -21.01
N THR A 17 -10.35 0.09 -21.08
CA THR A 17 -9.54 -1.08 -21.45
C THR A 17 -9.49 -2.10 -20.33
N ILE A 18 -9.31 -1.66 -19.08
CA ILE A 18 -9.19 -2.55 -17.91
C ILE A 18 -10.57 -3.01 -17.41
N GLY A 19 -11.60 -2.16 -17.56
CA GLY A 19 -12.90 -2.40 -16.95
C GLY A 19 -12.95 -2.03 -15.47
N PRO A 20 -13.94 -2.53 -14.72
CA PRO A 20 -14.04 -2.30 -13.28
C PRO A 20 -12.85 -2.87 -12.54
N VAL A 21 -12.33 -2.11 -11.58
CA VAL A 21 -11.33 -2.58 -10.61
C VAL A 21 -11.96 -2.62 -9.23
N GLU A 22 -11.67 -3.68 -8.51
CA GLU A 22 -12.11 -3.84 -7.13
C GLU A 22 -11.01 -3.38 -6.18
N ARG A 23 -11.41 -2.69 -5.11
CA ARG A 23 -10.51 -2.36 -4.03
C ARG A 23 -10.59 -3.46 -2.99
N GLU A 24 -9.50 -4.19 -2.82
CA GLU A 24 -9.38 -5.10 -1.69
C GLU A 24 -9.60 -4.34 -0.37
N SER A 25 -10.28 -4.98 0.56
CA SER A 25 -10.40 -4.49 1.93
C SER A 25 -9.49 -5.33 2.81
N TRP A 26 -8.50 -4.69 3.41
CA TRP A 26 -7.73 -5.37 4.44
C TRP A 26 -8.61 -5.53 5.69
N PRO A 27 -8.37 -6.56 6.49
CA PRO A 27 -9.17 -6.82 7.68
C PRO A 27 -9.14 -5.63 8.66
N ASP A 28 -9.05 -5.85 9.93
CA ASP A 28 -8.89 -4.76 10.90
C ASP A 28 -7.53 -4.04 10.77
N LEU A 29 -7.46 -2.82 11.31
CA LEU A 29 -6.27 -1.96 11.26
C LEU A 29 -5.05 -2.59 11.92
N PHE A 30 -5.22 -3.31 13.03
CA PHE A 30 -4.10 -3.94 13.72
C PHE A 30 -3.46 -5.03 12.85
N THR A 31 -4.28 -5.92 12.30
CA THR A 31 -3.84 -6.96 11.37
C THR A 31 -3.14 -6.37 10.14
N ALA A 32 -3.69 -5.28 9.58
CA ALA A 32 -3.09 -4.59 8.44
C ALA A 32 -1.70 -4.02 8.75
N LEU A 33 -1.52 -3.40 9.92
CA LEU A 33 -0.22 -2.87 10.36
C LEU A 33 0.80 -3.98 10.57
N VAL A 34 0.42 -5.05 11.26
CA VAL A 34 1.31 -6.19 11.55
C VAL A 34 1.69 -6.92 10.26
N SER A 35 0.74 -7.24 9.40
CA SER A 35 1.00 -7.92 8.12
C SER A 35 1.86 -7.08 7.19
N SER A 36 1.70 -5.75 7.19
CA SER A 36 2.56 -4.84 6.43
C SER A 36 4.02 -4.95 6.87
N ILE A 37 4.30 -5.00 8.18
CA ILE A 37 5.67 -5.17 8.69
C ILE A 37 6.21 -6.56 8.32
N VAL A 38 5.39 -7.60 8.47
CA VAL A 38 5.78 -8.97 8.09
C VAL A 38 6.23 -9.03 6.63
N SER A 39 5.51 -8.38 5.74
CA SER A 39 5.72 -8.43 4.28
C SER A 39 6.90 -7.59 3.79
N GLN A 40 7.40 -6.62 4.57
CA GLN A 40 8.51 -5.74 4.14
C GLN A 40 9.73 -6.51 3.64
N GLN A 41 10.26 -6.10 2.50
CA GLN A 41 11.50 -6.65 1.89
C GLN A 41 11.44 -8.17 1.60
N LEU A 42 10.25 -8.71 1.40
CA LEU A 42 10.02 -10.11 1.04
C LEU A 42 9.32 -10.22 -0.31
N SER A 43 9.50 -11.36 -0.98
CA SER A 43 8.62 -11.72 -2.10
C SER A 43 7.24 -12.12 -1.57
N GLY A 44 6.18 -12.00 -2.39
CA GLY A 44 4.83 -12.36 -1.99
C GLY A 44 4.73 -13.75 -1.35
N LYS A 45 5.25 -14.78 -1.99
CA LYS A 45 5.24 -16.17 -1.45
C LYS A 45 5.93 -16.30 -0.08
N ALA A 46 7.04 -15.60 0.13
CA ALA A 46 7.74 -15.64 1.42
C ALA A 46 6.93 -14.89 2.49
N ALA A 47 6.37 -13.73 2.14
CA ALA A 47 5.51 -12.96 3.03
C ALA A 47 4.28 -13.77 3.46
N ASP A 48 3.58 -14.40 2.51
CA ASP A 48 2.41 -15.25 2.77
C ASP A 48 2.73 -16.41 3.70
N THR A 49 3.89 -17.06 3.46
CA THR A 49 4.32 -18.18 4.31
C THR A 49 4.58 -17.76 5.74
N ILE A 50 5.29 -16.63 5.94
CA ILE A 50 5.59 -16.11 7.28
C ILE A 50 4.32 -15.62 7.94
N TRP A 51 3.46 -14.90 7.22
CA TRP A 51 2.20 -14.40 7.74
C TRP A 51 1.30 -15.54 8.25
N ARG A 52 1.12 -16.59 7.46
CA ARG A 52 0.36 -17.77 7.86
C ARG A 52 0.91 -18.40 9.15
N ARG A 53 2.24 -18.54 9.28
CA ARG A 53 2.87 -19.07 10.52
C ARG A 53 2.61 -18.18 11.72
N VAL A 54 2.62 -16.84 11.54
CA VAL A 54 2.27 -15.89 12.61
C VAL A 54 0.81 -16.06 13.02
N GLN A 55 -0.11 -16.18 12.06
CA GLN A 55 -1.52 -16.44 12.33
C GLN A 55 -1.72 -17.76 13.08
N GLU A 56 -1.14 -18.86 12.61
CA GLU A 56 -1.20 -20.17 13.26
C GLU A 56 -0.68 -20.08 14.71
N ARG A 57 0.44 -19.38 14.93
CA ARG A 57 1.03 -19.20 16.24
C ARG A 57 0.15 -18.36 17.17
N CYS A 58 -0.60 -17.42 16.64
CA CYS A 58 -1.56 -16.59 17.37
C CYS A 58 -2.94 -17.26 17.57
N GLY A 59 -3.11 -18.51 17.15
CA GLY A 59 -4.37 -19.24 17.29
C GLY A 59 -5.39 -18.92 16.20
N GLY A 60 -4.93 -18.47 15.02
CA GLY A 60 -5.75 -18.12 13.85
C GLY A 60 -6.06 -16.63 13.73
N GLU A 61 -6.13 -15.90 14.83
CA GLU A 61 -6.44 -14.47 14.87
C GLU A 61 -5.29 -13.65 15.47
N VAL A 62 -4.79 -12.69 14.70
CA VAL A 62 -3.68 -11.82 15.12
C VAL A 62 -4.25 -10.58 15.80
N THR A 63 -4.37 -10.62 17.11
CA THR A 63 -4.76 -9.49 17.96
C THR A 63 -3.58 -8.99 18.80
N PRO A 64 -3.65 -7.78 19.38
CA PRO A 64 -2.61 -7.32 20.33
C PRO A 64 -2.36 -8.34 21.43
N ARG A 65 -3.42 -8.93 21.99
CA ARG A 65 -3.34 -9.92 23.07
C ARG A 65 -2.68 -11.22 22.60
N SER A 66 -3.13 -11.81 21.48
CA SER A 66 -2.60 -13.08 20.96
C SER A 66 -1.13 -12.95 20.58
N LEU A 67 -0.73 -11.79 20.00
CA LEU A 67 0.65 -11.52 19.60
C LEU A 67 1.57 -11.29 20.80
N LEU A 68 1.12 -10.56 21.82
CA LEU A 68 1.90 -10.32 23.05
C LEU A 68 2.06 -11.57 23.92
N ALA A 69 1.13 -12.53 23.80
CA ALA A 69 1.24 -13.83 24.48
C ALA A 69 2.38 -14.71 23.91
N GLN A 70 2.89 -14.39 22.71
CA GLN A 70 4.02 -15.11 22.13
C GLN A 70 5.33 -14.52 22.60
N ASP A 71 6.30 -15.37 22.95
CA ASP A 71 7.66 -14.92 23.20
C ASP A 71 8.39 -14.54 21.90
N GLU A 72 9.52 -13.86 22.02
CA GLU A 72 10.28 -13.39 20.86
C GLU A 72 10.88 -14.54 20.04
N ALA A 73 11.27 -15.63 20.71
CA ALA A 73 11.83 -16.81 20.05
C ALA A 73 10.79 -17.50 19.17
N ALA A 74 9.55 -17.62 19.65
CA ALA A 74 8.43 -18.17 18.90
C ALA A 74 8.12 -17.36 17.65
N LEU A 75 8.06 -16.02 17.76
CA LEU A 75 7.81 -15.13 16.62
C LEU A 75 8.99 -15.17 15.61
N ARG A 76 10.22 -15.26 16.08
CA ARG A 76 11.39 -15.49 15.22
C ARG A 76 11.33 -16.84 14.51
N GLY A 77 10.84 -17.87 15.19
CA GLY A 77 10.61 -19.20 14.62
C GLY A 77 9.59 -19.18 13.45
N CYS A 78 8.68 -18.23 13.42
CA CYS A 78 7.81 -18.00 12.25
C CYS A 78 8.55 -17.46 11.01
N GLY A 79 9.78 -16.93 11.19
CA GLY A 79 10.59 -16.34 10.12
C GLY A 79 10.73 -14.82 10.20
N LEU A 80 10.31 -14.20 11.31
CA LEU A 80 10.51 -12.77 11.53
C LEU A 80 11.94 -12.46 11.98
N SER A 81 12.53 -11.37 11.43
CA SER A 81 13.78 -10.85 11.98
C SER A 81 13.56 -10.27 13.39
N ALA A 82 14.60 -10.21 14.21
CA ALA A 82 14.53 -9.60 15.55
C ALA A 82 13.93 -8.18 15.51
N ARG A 83 14.30 -7.40 14.50
CA ARG A 83 13.78 -6.03 14.27
C ARG A 83 12.28 -6.03 13.98
N LYS A 84 11.78 -6.91 13.13
CA LYS A 84 10.34 -7.05 12.86
C LYS A 84 9.58 -7.50 14.10
N VAL A 85 10.11 -8.45 14.87
CA VAL A 85 9.51 -8.86 16.15
C VAL A 85 9.39 -7.69 17.11
N SER A 86 10.45 -6.90 17.28
CA SER A 86 10.40 -5.68 18.09
C SER A 86 9.31 -4.72 17.63
N TYR A 87 9.19 -4.47 16.31
CA TYR A 87 8.20 -3.56 15.75
C TYR A 87 6.78 -4.02 16.00
N VAL A 88 6.44 -5.27 15.66
CA VAL A 88 5.07 -5.78 15.84
C VAL A 88 4.68 -5.84 17.32
N ARG A 89 5.61 -6.17 18.20
CA ARG A 89 5.36 -6.16 19.67
C ARG A 89 5.17 -4.75 20.21
N THR A 90 5.91 -3.76 19.70
CA THR A 90 5.71 -2.35 20.09
C THR A 90 4.32 -1.89 19.68
N ILE A 91 3.92 -2.09 18.43
CA ILE A 91 2.57 -1.73 17.96
C ILE A 91 1.50 -2.44 18.81
N ALA A 92 1.69 -3.73 19.10
CA ALA A 92 0.74 -4.46 19.95
C ALA A 92 0.61 -3.89 21.37
N ARG A 93 1.72 -3.40 21.96
CA ARG A 93 1.68 -2.73 23.27
C ARG A 93 0.98 -1.38 23.21
N GLU A 94 1.27 -0.57 22.20
CA GLU A 94 0.63 0.74 22.02
C GLU A 94 -0.91 0.60 21.87
N VAL A 95 -1.35 -0.41 21.11
CA VAL A 95 -2.79 -0.68 20.98
C VAL A 95 -3.38 -1.26 22.26
N ALA A 96 -2.71 -2.23 22.90
CA ALA A 96 -3.20 -2.86 24.13
C ALA A 96 -3.27 -1.90 25.32
N SER A 97 -2.39 -0.91 25.38
CA SER A 97 -2.39 0.13 26.42
C SER A 97 -3.37 1.27 26.15
N GLY A 98 -3.95 1.35 24.96
CA GLY A 98 -4.77 2.49 24.50
C GLY A 98 -3.96 3.72 24.08
N ALA A 99 -2.63 3.67 24.07
CA ALA A 99 -1.79 4.77 23.57
C ALA A 99 -1.98 4.98 22.06
N LEU A 100 -2.31 3.91 21.32
CA LEU A 100 -2.80 3.95 19.96
C LEU A 100 -4.23 3.44 19.91
N ASP A 101 -5.20 4.36 19.93
CA ASP A 101 -6.61 4.04 19.70
C ASP A 101 -6.89 3.94 18.20
N LEU A 102 -7.11 2.71 17.72
CA LEU A 102 -7.38 2.43 16.30
C LEU A 102 -8.77 2.93 15.86
N ALA A 103 -9.73 3.01 16.78
CA ALA A 103 -11.07 3.55 16.48
C ALA A 103 -11.01 5.08 16.33
N GLU A 104 -10.31 5.77 17.23
CA GLU A 104 -10.04 7.20 17.09
C GLU A 104 -9.29 7.49 15.80
N LEU A 105 -8.23 6.73 15.51
CA LEU A 105 -7.41 6.88 14.31
C LEU A 105 -8.26 6.86 13.03
N ALA A 106 -9.26 5.99 12.97
CA ALA A 106 -10.15 5.89 11.81
C ALA A 106 -11.00 7.15 11.58
N THR A 107 -11.18 8.01 12.59
CA THR A 107 -11.95 9.26 12.50
C THR A 107 -11.12 10.47 12.10
N LEU A 108 -9.79 10.39 12.19
CA LEU A 108 -8.88 11.50 11.93
C LEU A 108 -8.78 11.83 10.42
N PRO A 109 -8.40 13.07 10.07
CA PRO A 109 -7.99 13.41 8.71
C PRO A 109 -6.77 12.59 8.25
N ASP A 110 -6.64 12.35 6.94
CA ASP A 110 -5.62 11.48 6.35
C ASP A 110 -4.18 11.87 6.74
N ASP A 111 -3.86 13.17 6.80
CA ASP A 111 -2.53 13.61 7.21
C ASP A 111 -2.25 13.31 8.68
N ALA A 112 -3.23 13.47 9.56
CA ALA A 112 -3.10 13.12 10.99
C ALA A 112 -2.95 11.60 11.19
N VAL A 113 -3.69 10.79 10.42
CA VAL A 113 -3.50 9.32 10.40
C VAL A 113 -2.07 8.98 10.00
N CYS A 114 -1.57 9.56 8.91
CA CYS A 114 -0.21 9.33 8.46
C CYS A 114 0.84 9.74 9.49
N GLU A 115 0.66 10.87 10.15
CA GLU A 115 1.57 11.35 11.20
C GLU A 115 1.61 10.37 12.39
N ARG A 116 0.44 9.97 12.89
CA ARG A 116 0.33 8.97 13.97
C ARG A 116 0.95 7.62 13.59
N LEU A 117 0.67 7.13 12.40
CA LEU A 117 1.19 5.83 11.95
C LEU A 117 2.70 5.87 11.70
N THR A 118 3.24 6.95 11.15
CA THR A 118 4.68 7.05 10.88
C THR A 118 5.53 7.27 12.15
N ALA A 119 4.91 7.63 13.25
CA ALA A 119 5.57 7.62 14.57
C ALA A 119 5.84 6.20 15.08
N LEU A 120 5.14 5.18 14.57
CA LEU A 120 5.35 3.79 14.95
C LEU A 120 6.60 3.22 14.29
N PRO A 121 7.37 2.39 15.02
CA PRO A 121 8.59 1.80 14.47
C PRO A 121 8.26 0.85 13.30
N GLY A 122 8.95 1.05 12.19
CA GLY A 122 8.77 0.22 10.99
C GLY A 122 7.65 0.65 10.06
N ILE A 123 6.87 1.66 10.40
CA ILE A 123 5.81 2.21 9.54
C ILE A 123 6.32 3.47 8.84
N GLY A 124 6.50 3.39 7.52
CA GLY A 124 6.83 4.54 6.69
C GLY A 124 5.60 5.19 6.07
N ARG A 125 5.77 6.38 5.46
CA ARG A 125 4.69 7.12 4.80
C ARG A 125 3.93 6.27 3.79
N TRP A 126 4.62 5.51 2.95
CA TRP A 126 3.99 4.61 1.98
C TRP A 126 3.08 3.58 2.65
N THR A 127 3.53 2.94 3.74
CA THR A 127 2.72 1.96 4.48
C THR A 127 1.48 2.63 5.10
N ALA A 128 1.62 3.83 5.66
CA ALA A 128 0.49 4.60 6.18
C ALA A 128 -0.53 4.93 5.09
N GLU A 129 -0.08 5.33 3.90
CA GLU A 129 -0.95 5.59 2.75
C GLU A 129 -1.65 4.32 2.24
N MET A 130 -1.00 3.14 2.30
CA MET A 130 -1.66 1.86 1.98
C MET A 130 -2.75 1.52 2.99
N VAL A 131 -2.51 1.76 4.28
CA VAL A 131 -3.54 1.63 5.33
C VAL A 131 -4.74 2.54 5.06
N LEU A 132 -4.51 3.80 4.67
CA LEU A 132 -5.58 4.71 4.25
C LEU A 132 -6.41 4.14 3.10
N ILE A 133 -5.76 3.59 2.07
CA ILE A 133 -6.45 3.05 0.89
C ILE A 133 -7.18 1.76 1.24
N PHE A 134 -6.52 0.78 1.82
CA PHE A 134 -7.01 -0.59 1.91
C PHE A 134 -7.75 -0.92 3.22
N SER A 135 -7.39 -0.29 4.34
CA SER A 135 -8.07 -0.53 5.63
C SER A 135 -9.12 0.54 5.91
N LEU A 136 -8.76 1.82 5.83
CA LEU A 136 -9.68 2.93 6.09
C LEU A 136 -10.53 3.31 4.88
N GLN A 137 -10.32 2.69 3.72
CA GLN A 137 -11.10 2.87 2.51
C GLN A 137 -11.22 4.35 2.08
N ARG A 138 -10.19 5.16 2.38
CA ARG A 138 -10.18 6.58 2.04
C ARG A 138 -10.26 6.78 0.51
N PRO A 139 -11.07 7.71 0.02
CA PRO A 139 -11.34 7.84 -1.43
C PRO A 139 -10.24 8.56 -2.21
N ASP A 140 -9.45 9.42 -1.55
CA ASP A 140 -8.58 10.38 -2.26
C ASP A 140 -7.10 10.30 -1.86
N VAL A 141 -6.52 9.12 -1.94
CA VAL A 141 -5.11 8.88 -1.63
C VAL A 141 -4.34 8.49 -2.88
N VAL A 142 -3.24 9.21 -3.16
CA VAL A 142 -2.25 8.86 -4.20
C VAL A 142 -0.85 8.99 -3.60
N SER A 143 -0.12 7.89 -3.54
CA SER A 143 1.20 7.85 -2.91
C SER A 143 2.30 8.37 -3.83
N PHE A 144 2.99 9.45 -3.42
CA PHE A 144 4.17 9.95 -4.14
C PHE A 144 5.37 9.01 -4.00
N GLY A 145 5.48 8.30 -2.89
CA GLY A 145 6.58 7.35 -2.64
C GLY A 145 6.44 6.02 -3.37
N ASP A 146 5.33 5.79 -4.06
CA ASP A 146 5.03 4.52 -4.73
C ASP A 146 5.63 4.46 -6.14
N LEU A 147 6.59 3.54 -6.33
CA LEU A 147 7.28 3.38 -7.61
C LEU A 147 6.34 2.90 -8.73
N ALA A 148 5.35 2.08 -8.40
CA ALA A 148 4.39 1.57 -9.40
C ALA A 148 3.41 2.69 -9.83
N ILE A 149 3.00 3.57 -8.93
CA ILE A 149 2.26 4.79 -9.27
C ILE A 149 3.08 5.67 -10.23
N HIS A 150 4.36 5.91 -9.94
CA HIS A 150 5.23 6.66 -10.85
C HIS A 150 5.36 5.97 -12.21
N ARG A 151 5.52 4.65 -12.25
CA ARG A 151 5.55 3.86 -13.47
C ARG A 151 4.24 3.99 -14.25
N GLY A 152 3.10 3.79 -13.61
CA GLY A 152 1.79 3.95 -14.21
C GLY A 152 1.58 5.34 -14.81
N LEU A 153 1.94 6.40 -14.07
CA LEU A 153 1.87 7.78 -14.57
C LEU A 153 2.76 7.99 -15.81
N ARG A 154 3.99 7.45 -15.82
CA ARG A 154 4.86 7.56 -17.01
C ARG A 154 4.23 6.86 -18.21
N MET A 155 3.70 5.67 -18.03
CA MET A 155 3.08 4.87 -19.10
C MET A 155 1.84 5.55 -19.66
N VAL A 156 0.90 5.98 -18.81
CA VAL A 156 -0.34 6.62 -19.20
C VAL A 156 -0.10 7.96 -19.90
N TYR A 157 0.81 8.79 -19.36
CA TYR A 157 1.02 10.15 -19.86
C TYR A 157 2.25 10.31 -20.77
N ARG A 158 2.96 9.21 -21.04
CA ARG A 158 4.15 9.16 -21.89
C ARG A 158 5.25 10.11 -21.43
N HIS A 159 5.50 10.14 -20.13
CA HIS A 159 6.60 10.88 -19.52
C HIS A 159 7.79 9.98 -19.23
N ARG A 160 9.02 10.49 -19.37
CA ARG A 160 10.23 9.75 -18.94
C ARG A 160 10.42 9.84 -17.42
N THR A 161 9.99 10.94 -16.82
CA THR A 161 10.12 11.19 -15.39
C THR A 161 8.85 11.86 -14.85
N ILE A 162 8.52 11.58 -13.61
CA ILE A 162 7.46 12.24 -12.85
C ILE A 162 8.11 12.94 -11.66
N ASP A 163 8.28 14.23 -11.77
CA ASP A 163 8.69 15.09 -10.66
C ASP A 163 7.50 15.43 -9.75
N ARG A 164 7.78 16.04 -8.60
CA ARG A 164 6.76 16.41 -7.62
C ARG A 164 5.67 17.31 -8.21
N GLN A 165 6.04 18.27 -9.04
CA GLN A 165 5.08 19.22 -9.64
C GLN A 165 4.10 18.51 -10.59
N ARG A 166 4.61 17.61 -11.44
CA ARG A 166 3.77 16.80 -12.33
C ARG A 166 2.86 15.85 -11.55
N PHE A 167 3.41 15.20 -10.53
CA PHE A 167 2.64 14.32 -9.66
C PHE A 167 1.47 15.07 -9.02
N GLU A 168 1.71 16.22 -8.39
CA GLU A 168 0.66 17.02 -7.76
C GLU A 168 -0.40 17.53 -8.75
N ARG A 169 -0.01 17.78 -10.00
CA ARG A 169 -0.96 18.12 -11.06
C ARG A 169 -1.92 16.97 -11.36
N TYR A 170 -1.42 15.75 -11.44
CA TYR A 170 -2.26 14.56 -11.64
C TYR A 170 -3.10 14.24 -10.41
N ARG A 171 -2.51 14.28 -9.23
CA ARG A 171 -3.22 14.06 -7.98
C ARG A 171 -4.45 14.98 -7.85
N ARG A 172 -4.28 16.28 -8.08
CA ARG A 172 -5.40 17.24 -8.08
C ARG A 172 -6.45 16.95 -9.15
N ARG A 173 -6.07 16.40 -10.29
CA ARG A 173 -7.00 16.01 -11.34
C ARG A 173 -7.85 14.80 -10.94
N TYR A 174 -7.29 13.89 -10.18
CA TYR A 174 -7.99 12.68 -9.71
C TYR A 174 -8.94 12.95 -8.54
N ALA A 175 -8.67 13.98 -7.75
CA ALA A 175 -9.50 14.32 -6.59
C ALA A 175 -10.97 14.50 -6.98
N PRO A 176 -11.91 13.95 -6.18
CA PRO A 176 -11.75 13.28 -4.88
C PRO A 176 -11.63 11.74 -4.95
N TYR A 177 -11.20 11.18 -6.06
CA TYR A 177 -11.13 9.73 -6.30
C TYR A 177 -9.70 9.24 -6.57
N GLY A 178 -8.72 9.82 -5.87
CA GLY A 178 -7.30 9.49 -5.99
C GLY A 178 -6.99 8.02 -5.75
N SER A 179 -7.64 7.39 -4.76
CA SER A 179 -7.46 5.97 -4.46
C SER A 179 -7.91 5.08 -5.61
N LEU A 180 -9.03 5.40 -6.25
CA LEU A 180 -9.48 4.68 -7.44
C LEU A 180 -8.51 4.86 -8.61
N ALA A 181 -7.99 6.08 -8.80
CA ALA A 181 -6.97 6.33 -9.81
C ALA A 181 -5.68 5.54 -9.53
N SER A 182 -5.29 5.39 -8.26
CA SER A 182 -4.14 4.57 -7.84
C SER A 182 -4.31 3.11 -8.26
N LEU A 183 -5.51 2.52 -8.11
CA LEU A 183 -5.77 1.14 -8.54
C LEU A 183 -5.56 0.96 -10.06
N TYR A 184 -6.04 1.89 -10.87
CA TYR A 184 -5.80 1.85 -12.32
C TYR A 184 -4.33 2.05 -12.68
N LEU A 185 -3.62 2.95 -11.98
CA LEU A 185 -2.20 3.17 -12.22
C LEU A 185 -1.36 1.94 -11.85
N TRP A 186 -1.70 1.23 -10.77
CA TRP A 186 -1.07 -0.05 -10.43
C TRP A 186 -1.35 -1.12 -11.47
N ALA A 187 -2.59 -1.25 -11.95
CA ALA A 187 -2.94 -2.19 -13.00
C ALA A 187 -2.15 -1.92 -14.30
N VAL A 188 -2.02 -0.65 -14.70
CA VAL A 188 -1.20 -0.25 -15.85
C VAL A 188 0.28 -0.59 -15.63
N ALA A 189 0.84 -0.27 -14.46
CA ALA A 189 2.21 -0.60 -14.10
C ALA A 189 2.46 -2.12 -14.09
N GLY A 190 1.45 -2.90 -13.74
CA GLY A 190 1.44 -4.36 -13.81
C GLY A 190 1.26 -4.96 -15.20
N GLY A 191 1.05 -4.13 -16.24
CA GLY A 191 0.97 -4.57 -17.63
C GLY A 191 -0.45 -4.76 -18.20
N ALA A 192 -1.51 -4.45 -17.45
CA ALA A 192 -2.90 -4.68 -17.86
C ALA A 192 -3.31 -4.05 -19.20
N CYS A 193 -2.62 -3.01 -19.67
CA CYS A 193 -2.91 -2.32 -20.92
C CYS A 193 -1.85 -2.53 -22.02
N GLY A 194 -0.82 -3.33 -21.79
CA GLY A 194 0.27 -3.53 -22.74
C GLY A 194 1.07 -2.26 -23.09
N LEU A 195 0.98 -1.22 -22.25
CA LEU A 195 1.72 0.02 -22.46
C LEU A 195 3.19 -0.15 -22.08
N ASN A 196 4.10 0.48 -22.84
CA ASN A 196 5.52 0.49 -22.50
C ASN A 196 5.84 1.64 -21.54
N ASP A 197 6.78 1.43 -20.60
CA ASP A 197 7.31 2.49 -19.77
C ASP A 197 8.33 3.32 -20.57
N PRO A 198 8.10 4.61 -20.83
CA PRO A 198 9.04 5.46 -21.59
C PRO A 198 10.39 5.65 -20.89
N ALA A 199 10.53 5.30 -19.62
CA ALA A 199 11.79 5.34 -18.91
C ALA A 199 12.65 4.07 -19.14
N GLU A 200 12.04 2.96 -19.55
CA GLU A 200 12.77 1.75 -19.91
C GLU A 200 13.46 1.94 -21.26
N ARG A 201 14.76 1.61 -21.31
CA ARG A 201 15.52 1.64 -22.58
C ARG A 201 14.97 0.53 -23.48
N THR A 202 14.41 0.86 -24.62
CA THR A 202 14.13 -0.13 -25.67
C THR A 202 15.45 -0.87 -25.97
N PRO A 203 15.50 -2.19 -25.90
CA PRO A 203 16.70 -2.91 -26.35
C PRO A 203 17.00 -2.47 -27.77
N LYS A 204 18.22 -1.99 -28.04
CA LYS A 204 18.65 -1.74 -29.42
C LYS A 204 18.46 -3.06 -30.16
N SER A 205 17.54 -3.08 -31.14
CA SER A 205 17.44 -4.20 -32.07
C SER A 205 18.85 -4.40 -32.64
N ARG A 206 19.47 -5.54 -32.38
CA ARG A 206 20.63 -5.94 -33.16
C ARG A 206 20.14 -6.03 -34.59
N ARG A 207 20.53 -5.07 -35.40
CA ARG A 207 20.39 -5.20 -36.84
C ARG A 207 21.29 -6.39 -37.25
N PRO A 208 20.78 -7.23 -38.16
CA PRO A 208 21.54 -8.38 -38.68
C PRO A 208 22.78 -7.95 -39.45
#